data_b778f51c28f7da2c44d8eb35ed35a898
#
_entry.id   b778f51c28f7da2c44d8eb35ed35a898
#
_cell.length_a   1.000
_cell.length_b   1.000
_cell.length_c   1.000
_cell.angle_alpha   90.00
_cell.angle_beta   90.00
_cell.angle_gamma   90.00
#
_symmetry.space_group_name_H-M   'P 1'
#
loop_
_entity.id
_entity.type
_entity.pdbx_description
1 polymer ?
#
loop_
_entity_poly.entity_id
_entity_poly.type
_entity_poly.pdbx_seq_one_letter_code
_entity_poly.pdbx_strand_id
1 'polypeptide(L)'
;MVNVLTNILKNDRLDVYPLFKKFCSLKEKGLRKESFKSLSSFIDEAKMWDDNAQQNFACWLFALFETSDDIHHVLVHPLEKELLKPLLERWMKSNPEDPRPYRWYGVFLNTENRVDYLHNALRLGGSKEQLSLLTLIDINLNALWYSFHHISEDLYLGDIKEDTALLAKSRELNNKVECQQTRKNNNEALNYYQDLLNDWVMFTKEQSKGFVEWCEHKGRNYYWVKAYYYEK
;
A
#
# COMPACT_ATOMS: atom_id res chain seq x y z
N MET A 1 8.81 -10.85 7.15
CA MET A 1 9.71 -10.22 6.13
C MET A 1 10.98 -9.74 6.83
N VAL A 2 12.01 -9.36 6.11
CA VAL A 2 13.31 -8.93 6.65
C VAL A 2 13.35 -7.39 6.63
N ASN A 3 13.94 -6.78 7.66
CA ASN A 3 14.13 -5.32 7.68
C ASN A 3 14.92 -4.87 6.44
N VAL A 4 14.47 -3.81 5.78
CA VAL A 4 14.99 -3.33 4.49
C VAL A 4 16.49 -3.00 4.55
N LEU A 5 16.98 -2.35 5.62
CA LEU A 5 18.40 -2.02 5.75
C LEU A 5 19.27 -3.28 5.81
N THR A 6 18.82 -4.28 6.60
CA THR A 6 19.51 -5.57 6.70
C THR A 6 19.53 -6.29 5.34
N ASN A 7 18.41 -6.26 4.61
CA ASN A 7 18.30 -6.90 3.30
C ASN A 7 19.24 -6.23 2.28
N ILE A 8 19.25 -4.89 2.23
CA ILE A 8 20.13 -4.12 1.34
C ILE A 8 21.61 -4.35 1.67
N LEU A 9 21.99 -4.27 2.97
CA LEU A 9 23.39 -4.40 3.38
C LEU A 9 23.99 -5.79 3.16
N LYS A 10 23.16 -6.82 3.06
CA LYS A 10 23.57 -8.20 2.72
C LYS A 10 23.59 -8.48 1.22
N ASN A 11 23.14 -7.56 0.39
CA ASN A 11 23.01 -7.77 -1.04
C ASN A 11 24.32 -7.37 -1.75
N ASP A 12 25.00 -8.33 -2.42
CA ASP A 12 26.29 -8.13 -3.09
C ASP A 12 26.23 -7.02 -4.16
N ARG A 13 25.08 -6.82 -4.80
CA ARG A 13 24.91 -5.76 -5.79
C ARG A 13 25.03 -4.35 -5.21
N LEU A 14 24.92 -4.20 -3.89
CA LEU A 14 25.14 -2.92 -3.22
C LEU A 14 26.55 -2.34 -3.44
N ASP A 15 27.55 -3.19 -3.70
CA ASP A 15 28.93 -2.75 -3.94
C ASP A 15 29.09 -1.95 -5.22
N VAL A 16 28.15 -2.07 -6.17
CA VAL A 16 28.08 -1.23 -7.37
C VAL A 16 27.71 0.23 -7.04
N TYR A 17 27.12 0.47 -5.87
CA TYR A 17 26.61 1.78 -5.43
C TYR A 17 27.29 2.25 -4.13
N PRO A 18 28.60 2.61 -4.14
CA PRO A 18 29.40 2.82 -2.93
C PRO A 18 28.88 3.95 -2.04
N LEU A 19 28.39 5.05 -2.61
CA LEU A 19 27.79 6.14 -1.84
C LEU A 19 26.45 5.74 -1.21
N PHE A 20 25.64 4.95 -1.91
CA PHE A 20 24.41 4.41 -1.37
C PHE A 20 24.67 3.37 -0.28
N LYS A 21 25.68 2.52 -0.45
CA LYS A 21 26.17 1.60 0.60
C LYS A 21 26.59 2.35 1.84
N LYS A 22 27.34 3.45 1.68
CA LYS A 22 27.73 4.32 2.79
C LYS A 22 26.52 4.94 3.49
N PHE A 23 25.52 5.41 2.73
CA PHE A 23 24.25 5.91 3.29
C PHE A 23 23.58 4.85 4.17
N CYS A 24 23.37 3.65 3.64
CA CYS A 24 22.72 2.55 4.37
C CYS A 24 23.49 2.15 5.62
N SER A 25 24.82 2.02 5.53
CA SER A 25 25.67 1.65 6.68
C SER A 25 25.70 2.72 7.79
N LEU A 26 25.68 3.99 7.42
CA LEU A 26 25.61 5.09 8.38
C LEU A 26 24.21 5.19 9.01
N LYS A 27 23.17 4.91 8.23
CA LYS A 27 21.78 4.87 8.70
C LYS A 27 21.56 3.77 9.73
N GLU A 28 22.10 2.58 9.48
CA GLU A 28 22.06 1.44 10.41
C GLU A 28 22.73 1.76 11.75
N LYS A 29 23.83 2.51 11.70
CA LYS A 29 24.57 2.97 12.90
C LYS A 29 23.90 4.15 13.62
N GLY A 30 22.76 4.64 13.14
CA GLY A 30 22.07 5.81 13.72
C GLY A 30 22.74 7.16 13.43
N LEU A 31 23.75 7.22 12.56
CA LEU A 31 24.52 8.43 12.21
C LEU A 31 23.75 9.25 11.16
N ARG A 32 22.64 9.85 11.58
CA ARG A 32 21.66 10.50 10.69
C ARG A 32 22.28 11.60 9.82
N LYS A 33 23.05 12.52 10.41
CA LYS A 33 23.62 13.68 9.68
C LYS A 33 24.59 13.25 8.58
N GLU A 34 25.45 12.30 8.89
CA GLU A 34 26.45 11.75 8.00
C GLU A 34 25.80 10.89 6.89
N SER A 35 24.75 10.12 7.24
CA SER A 35 24.01 9.32 6.28
C SER A 35 23.33 10.21 5.23
N PHE A 36 22.68 11.31 5.63
CA PHE A 36 22.04 12.23 4.67
C PHE A 36 23.07 12.97 3.79
N LYS A 37 24.27 13.29 4.28
CA LYS A 37 25.35 13.80 3.42
C LYS A 37 25.75 12.79 2.34
N SER A 38 25.90 11.52 2.73
CA SER A 38 26.24 10.47 1.76
C SER A 38 25.11 10.25 0.74
N LEU A 39 23.85 10.34 1.20
CA LEU A 39 22.69 10.25 0.32
C LEU A 39 22.64 11.40 -0.70
N SER A 40 22.89 12.64 -0.26
CA SER A 40 22.94 13.80 -1.17
C SER A 40 23.99 13.59 -2.25
N SER A 41 25.21 13.20 -1.88
CA SER A 41 26.27 12.91 -2.84
C SER A 41 25.90 11.77 -3.81
N PHE A 42 25.20 10.74 -3.31
CA PHE A 42 24.68 9.65 -4.14
C PHE A 42 23.64 10.14 -5.14
N ILE A 43 22.68 10.95 -4.70
CA ILE A 43 21.64 11.50 -5.58
C ILE A 43 22.25 12.37 -6.67
N ASP A 44 23.25 13.21 -6.35
CA ASP A 44 23.93 14.06 -7.31
C ASP A 44 24.68 13.22 -8.35
N GLU A 45 25.37 12.15 -7.94
CA GLU A 45 26.03 11.20 -8.84
C GLU A 45 24.99 10.45 -9.71
N ALA A 46 23.93 9.93 -9.11
CA ALA A 46 22.91 9.14 -9.80
C ALA A 46 22.14 9.97 -10.85
N LYS A 47 21.97 11.27 -10.63
CA LYS A 47 21.38 12.19 -11.63
C LYS A 47 22.22 12.33 -12.89
N MET A 48 23.53 12.04 -12.82
CA MET A 48 24.44 12.09 -13.97
C MET A 48 24.49 10.76 -14.76
N TRP A 49 23.90 9.70 -14.23
CA TRP A 49 23.84 8.40 -14.91
C TRP A 49 22.89 8.47 -16.11
N ASP A 50 23.13 7.63 -17.10
CA ASP A 50 22.17 7.42 -18.19
C ASP A 50 20.87 6.75 -17.69
N ASP A 51 19.83 6.81 -18.51
CA ASP A 51 18.52 6.25 -18.15
C ASP A 51 18.58 4.75 -17.85
N ASN A 52 19.43 3.99 -18.52
CA ASN A 52 19.57 2.55 -18.30
C ASN A 52 20.19 2.26 -16.92
N ALA A 53 21.24 2.99 -16.55
CA ALA A 53 21.86 2.86 -15.23
C ALA A 53 20.90 3.26 -14.10
N GLN A 54 20.15 4.35 -14.29
CA GLN A 54 19.11 4.76 -13.34
C GLN A 54 18.01 3.72 -13.21
N GLN A 55 17.50 3.17 -14.31
CA GLN A 55 16.49 2.11 -14.32
C GLN A 55 17.01 0.82 -13.66
N ASN A 56 18.27 0.46 -13.89
CA ASN A 56 18.89 -0.69 -13.25
C ASN A 56 19.00 -0.55 -11.73
N PHE A 57 19.32 0.65 -11.24
CA PHE A 57 19.29 0.96 -9.81
C PHE A 57 17.87 0.86 -9.25
N ALA A 58 16.88 1.45 -9.93
CA ALA A 58 15.49 1.38 -9.52
C ALA A 58 14.98 -0.06 -9.47
N CYS A 59 15.23 -0.86 -10.51
CA CYS A 59 14.85 -2.28 -10.54
C CYS A 59 15.41 -3.04 -9.35
N TRP A 60 16.68 -2.82 -9.04
CA TRP A 60 17.35 -3.47 -7.91
C TRP A 60 16.74 -3.03 -6.57
N LEU A 61 16.56 -1.73 -6.36
CA LEU A 61 16.09 -1.19 -5.10
C LEU A 61 14.63 -1.57 -4.83
N PHE A 62 13.75 -1.42 -5.82
CA PHE A 62 12.33 -1.75 -5.65
C PHE A 62 12.10 -3.26 -5.50
N ALA A 63 12.90 -4.12 -6.15
CA ALA A 63 12.83 -5.56 -5.92
C ALA A 63 13.16 -5.93 -4.45
N LEU A 64 14.05 -5.18 -3.80
CA LEU A 64 14.32 -5.34 -2.36
C LEU A 64 13.17 -4.80 -1.50
N PHE A 65 12.55 -3.70 -1.91
CA PHE A 65 11.36 -3.17 -1.21
C PHE A 65 10.17 -4.13 -1.26
N GLU A 66 9.94 -4.80 -2.40
CA GLU A 66 8.86 -5.78 -2.56
C GLU A 66 8.96 -6.97 -1.59
N THR A 67 10.16 -7.23 -1.04
CA THR A 67 10.45 -8.36 -0.15
C THR A 67 10.84 -7.97 1.27
N SER A 68 10.78 -6.67 1.60
CA SER A 68 11.24 -6.14 2.87
C SER A 68 10.14 -5.40 3.62
N ASP A 69 10.28 -5.34 4.95
CA ASP A 69 9.53 -4.46 5.84
C ASP A 69 10.27 -3.15 6.08
N ASP A 70 9.54 -2.16 6.64
CA ASP A 70 10.10 -0.90 7.11
C ASP A 70 10.87 -0.09 6.05
N ILE A 71 10.40 -0.13 4.79
CA ILE A 71 11.05 0.52 3.65
C ILE A 71 11.31 2.02 3.88
N HIS A 72 10.54 2.68 4.75
CA HIS A 72 10.70 4.09 5.10
C HIS A 72 12.07 4.41 5.74
N HIS A 73 12.78 3.41 6.24
CA HIS A 73 14.15 3.59 6.70
C HIS A 73 15.11 3.93 5.56
N VAL A 74 14.81 3.50 4.34
CA VAL A 74 15.63 3.75 3.14
C VAL A 74 14.93 4.70 2.18
N LEU A 75 13.62 4.51 1.96
CA LEU A 75 12.79 5.38 1.13
C LEU A 75 12.49 6.69 1.88
N VAL A 76 13.52 7.51 2.04
CA VAL A 76 13.44 8.83 2.67
C VAL A 76 13.09 9.91 1.66
N HIS A 77 12.47 11.01 2.11
CA HIS A 77 11.97 12.07 1.25
C HIS A 77 12.94 12.58 0.17
N PRO A 78 14.24 12.86 0.45
CA PRO A 78 15.16 13.28 -0.61
C PRO A 78 15.35 12.23 -1.70
N LEU A 79 15.52 10.94 -1.33
CA LEU A 79 15.66 9.86 -2.30
C LEU A 79 14.42 9.72 -3.17
N GLU A 80 13.25 9.76 -2.55
CA GLU A 80 11.97 9.70 -3.25
C GLU A 80 11.80 10.87 -4.20
N LYS A 81 11.87 12.11 -3.68
CA LYS A 81 11.53 13.32 -4.42
C LYS A 81 12.54 13.68 -5.50
N GLU A 82 13.84 13.52 -5.20
CA GLU A 82 14.89 14.06 -6.06
C GLU A 82 15.45 13.04 -7.07
N LEU A 83 15.26 11.75 -6.82
CA LEU A 83 15.75 10.69 -7.71
C LEU A 83 14.63 9.77 -8.20
N LEU A 84 13.91 9.08 -7.31
CA LEU A 84 13.03 7.97 -7.72
C LEU A 84 11.78 8.46 -8.46
N LYS A 85 11.09 9.49 -7.99
CA LYS A 85 9.92 10.06 -8.69
C LYS A 85 10.27 10.52 -10.10
N PRO A 86 11.25 11.44 -10.30
CA PRO A 86 11.61 11.89 -11.63
C PRO A 86 12.07 10.75 -12.56
N LEU A 87 12.77 9.74 -12.02
CA LEU A 87 13.19 8.57 -12.77
C LEU A 87 11.99 7.76 -13.27
N LEU A 88 11.07 7.39 -12.39
CA LEU A 88 9.90 6.60 -12.77
C LEU A 88 8.98 7.37 -13.72
N GLU A 89 8.82 8.68 -13.55
CA GLU A 89 8.04 9.53 -14.45
C GLU A 89 8.64 9.59 -15.86
N ARG A 90 9.97 9.71 -15.98
CA ARG A 90 10.65 9.62 -17.29
C ARG A 90 10.51 8.23 -17.89
N TRP A 91 10.63 7.19 -17.06
CA TRP A 91 10.48 5.81 -17.53
C TRP A 91 9.06 5.53 -18.07
N MET A 92 8.02 5.95 -17.38
CA MET A 92 6.63 5.85 -17.87
C MET A 92 6.42 6.58 -19.20
N LYS A 93 7.12 7.70 -19.43
CA LYS A 93 7.04 8.44 -20.70
C LYS A 93 7.81 7.76 -21.84
N SER A 94 9.00 7.23 -21.56
CA SER A 94 9.86 6.60 -22.58
C SER A 94 9.43 5.18 -22.92
N ASN A 95 8.82 4.46 -21.96
CA ASN A 95 8.32 3.09 -22.15
C ASN A 95 6.95 2.91 -21.48
N PRO A 96 5.89 3.45 -22.09
CA PRO A 96 4.54 3.50 -21.49
C PRO A 96 3.88 2.13 -21.32
N GLU A 97 4.39 1.08 -21.98
CA GLU A 97 3.88 -0.29 -21.89
C GLU A 97 4.54 -1.11 -20.78
N ASP A 98 5.53 -0.56 -20.07
CA ASP A 98 6.14 -1.25 -18.93
C ASP A 98 5.31 -1.04 -17.65
N PRO A 99 4.78 -2.10 -17.02
CA PRO A 99 3.97 -1.98 -15.81
C PRO A 99 4.80 -1.60 -14.56
N ARG A 100 6.10 -1.88 -14.54
CA ARG A 100 6.96 -1.74 -13.35
C ARG A 100 6.98 -0.34 -12.77
N PRO A 101 7.25 0.74 -13.53
CA PRO A 101 7.29 2.09 -12.98
C PRO A 101 5.94 2.53 -12.42
N TYR A 102 4.82 2.13 -13.01
CA TYR A 102 3.48 2.39 -12.50
C TYR A 102 3.23 1.65 -11.18
N ARG A 103 3.58 0.35 -11.11
CA ARG A 103 3.50 -0.44 -9.88
C ARG A 103 4.25 0.23 -8.74
N TRP A 104 5.53 0.51 -8.94
CA TRP A 104 6.38 1.06 -7.88
C TRP A 104 5.96 2.47 -7.46
N TYR A 105 5.52 3.29 -8.41
CA TYR A 105 5.00 4.61 -8.11
C TYR A 105 3.73 4.52 -7.24
N GLY A 106 2.80 3.65 -7.58
CA GLY A 106 1.55 3.47 -6.84
C GLY A 106 1.71 2.74 -5.51
N VAL A 107 2.63 1.77 -5.41
CA VAL A 107 2.83 0.99 -4.17
C VAL A 107 3.65 1.75 -3.14
N PHE A 108 4.78 2.33 -3.54
CA PHE A 108 5.80 2.79 -2.62
C PHE A 108 5.90 4.30 -2.47
N LEU A 109 5.56 5.08 -3.51
CA LEU A 109 5.78 6.52 -3.45
C LEU A 109 4.56 7.27 -2.94
N ASN A 110 4.81 8.43 -2.32
CA ASN A 110 3.74 9.29 -1.84
C ASN A 110 3.10 10.04 -3.02
N THR A 111 1.86 9.71 -3.35
CA THR A 111 1.08 10.31 -4.45
C THR A 111 -0.41 10.29 -4.15
N GLU A 112 -1.11 11.36 -4.56
CA GLU A 112 -2.57 11.45 -4.49
C GLU A 112 -3.26 10.53 -5.51
N ASN A 113 -2.61 10.27 -6.65
CA ASN A 113 -3.15 9.45 -7.74
C ASN A 113 -2.74 7.96 -7.63
N ARG A 114 -2.52 7.46 -6.41
CA ARG A 114 -2.06 6.09 -6.14
C ARG A 114 -2.87 5.04 -6.88
N VAL A 115 -4.18 5.15 -6.82
CA VAL A 115 -5.13 4.18 -7.42
C VAL A 115 -4.99 4.13 -8.94
N ASP A 116 -4.79 5.27 -9.60
CA ASP A 116 -4.64 5.34 -11.06
C ASP A 116 -3.34 4.66 -11.53
N TYR A 117 -2.24 4.87 -10.81
CA TYR A 117 -0.98 4.18 -11.10
C TYR A 117 -1.12 2.66 -10.95
N LEU A 118 -1.75 2.19 -9.90
CA LEU A 118 -1.99 0.76 -9.68
C LEU A 118 -2.90 0.15 -10.74
N HIS A 119 -3.95 0.86 -11.18
CA HIS A 119 -4.79 0.42 -12.29
C HIS A 119 -4.04 0.38 -13.61
N ASN A 120 -3.17 1.34 -13.90
CA ASN A 120 -2.31 1.31 -15.08
C ASN A 120 -1.36 0.11 -15.05
N ALA A 121 -0.73 -0.18 -13.91
CA ALA A 121 0.10 -1.37 -13.75
C ALA A 121 -0.69 -2.66 -14.07
N LEU A 122 -1.90 -2.81 -13.51
CA LEU A 122 -2.77 -3.96 -13.79
C LEU A 122 -3.22 -4.05 -15.25
N ARG A 123 -3.52 -2.92 -15.88
CA ARG A 123 -3.91 -2.88 -17.30
C ARG A 123 -2.78 -3.38 -18.22
N LEU A 124 -1.54 -3.04 -17.88
CA LEU A 124 -0.35 -3.38 -18.67
C LEU A 124 0.17 -4.80 -18.37
N GLY A 125 0.28 -5.16 -17.11
CA GLY A 125 0.89 -6.42 -16.66
C GLY A 125 -0.11 -7.55 -16.36
N GLY A 126 -1.41 -7.24 -16.34
CA GLY A 126 -2.46 -8.22 -16.07
C GLY A 126 -2.38 -8.84 -14.69
N SER A 127 -2.74 -10.13 -14.59
CA SER A 127 -2.75 -10.87 -13.32
C SER A 127 -1.35 -11.05 -12.69
N LYS A 128 -0.27 -10.86 -13.45
CA LYS A 128 1.11 -10.93 -12.94
C LYS A 128 1.44 -9.79 -11.96
N GLU A 129 0.68 -8.71 -12.01
CA GLU A 129 0.84 -7.54 -11.14
C GLU A 129 0.21 -7.76 -9.75
N GLN A 130 0.57 -8.87 -9.09
CA GLN A 130 -0.01 -9.27 -7.79
C GLN A 130 0.16 -8.21 -6.71
N LEU A 131 1.30 -7.50 -6.67
CA LEU A 131 1.55 -6.46 -5.68
C LEU A 131 0.59 -5.27 -5.85
N SER A 132 0.39 -4.81 -7.10
CA SER A 132 -0.59 -3.76 -7.41
C SER A 132 -2.02 -4.18 -7.07
N LEU A 133 -2.35 -5.44 -7.36
CA LEU A 133 -3.64 -6.04 -7.08
C LEU A 133 -3.94 -6.07 -5.58
N LEU A 134 -3.01 -6.58 -4.79
CA LEU A 134 -3.14 -6.67 -3.34
C LEU A 134 -3.20 -5.29 -2.69
N THR A 135 -2.41 -4.33 -3.17
CA THR A 135 -2.43 -2.95 -2.68
C THR A 135 -3.79 -2.28 -2.95
N LEU A 136 -4.41 -2.51 -4.12
CA LEU A 136 -5.75 -1.98 -4.40
C LEU A 136 -6.82 -2.60 -3.50
N ILE A 137 -6.74 -3.91 -3.24
CA ILE A 137 -7.67 -4.58 -2.32
C ILE A 137 -7.52 -4.00 -0.91
N ASP A 138 -6.28 -3.79 -0.45
CA ASP A 138 -5.99 -3.20 0.86
C ASP A 138 -6.54 -1.77 0.97
N ILE A 139 -6.34 -0.93 -0.04
CA ILE A 139 -6.93 0.41 -0.11
C ILE A 139 -8.46 0.36 0.01
N ASN A 140 -9.11 -0.56 -0.70
CA ASN A 140 -10.56 -0.71 -0.65
C ASN A 140 -11.04 -1.21 0.71
N LEU A 141 -10.35 -2.18 1.32
CA LEU A 141 -10.67 -2.67 2.66
C LEU A 141 -10.50 -1.58 3.72
N ASN A 142 -9.48 -0.73 3.59
CA ASN A 142 -9.29 0.42 4.47
C ASN A 142 -10.39 1.48 4.30
N ALA A 143 -10.88 1.69 3.08
CA ALA A 143 -12.02 2.58 2.84
C ALA A 143 -13.31 2.03 3.47
N LEU A 144 -13.56 0.72 3.34
CA LEU A 144 -14.68 0.06 4.02
C LEU A 144 -14.53 0.16 5.55
N TRP A 145 -13.34 -0.09 6.09
CA TRP A 145 -13.09 0.11 7.52
C TRP A 145 -13.45 1.53 7.95
N TYR A 146 -13.06 2.55 7.18
CA TYR A 146 -13.40 3.94 7.48
C TYR A 146 -14.93 4.18 7.48
N SER A 147 -15.67 3.56 6.56
CA SER A 147 -17.13 3.68 6.52
C SER A 147 -17.80 3.10 7.78
N PHE A 148 -17.21 2.05 8.36
CA PHE A 148 -17.86 1.27 9.44
C PHE A 148 -17.26 1.43 10.84
N HIS A 149 -16.12 2.11 11.02
CA HIS A 149 -15.42 2.08 12.31
C HIS A 149 -16.17 2.73 13.49
N HIS A 150 -17.18 3.57 13.23
CA HIS A 150 -18.06 4.15 14.23
C HIS A 150 -19.48 3.52 14.26
N ILE A 151 -19.70 2.42 13.56
CA ILE A 151 -21.04 1.85 13.42
C ILE A 151 -21.62 1.35 14.75
N SER A 152 -20.77 0.99 15.71
CA SER A 152 -21.19 0.64 17.08
C SER A 152 -21.73 1.83 17.88
N GLU A 153 -21.52 3.05 17.38
CA GLU A 153 -22.04 4.31 17.93
C GLU A 153 -23.26 4.81 17.13
N ASP A 154 -23.88 3.95 16.35
CA ASP A 154 -24.98 4.26 15.43
C ASP A 154 -24.58 5.25 14.31
N LEU A 155 -23.30 5.33 13.99
CA LEU A 155 -22.75 6.24 12.99
C LEU A 155 -22.06 5.48 11.86
N TYR A 156 -22.69 5.47 10.69
CA TYR A 156 -22.11 4.99 9.44
C TYR A 156 -21.61 6.17 8.63
N LEU A 157 -20.32 6.18 8.32
CA LEU A 157 -19.62 7.30 7.65
C LEU A 157 -19.57 7.18 6.13
N GLY A 158 -19.95 6.03 5.57
CA GLY A 158 -19.91 5.76 4.14
C GLY A 158 -21.18 6.16 3.38
N ASP A 159 -21.22 5.77 2.12
CA ASP A 159 -22.43 5.76 1.28
C ASP A 159 -22.75 4.32 0.87
N ILE A 160 -24.01 3.90 1.05
CA ILE A 160 -24.45 2.51 0.81
C ILE A 160 -24.20 2.08 -0.64
N LYS A 161 -24.40 2.98 -1.61
CA LYS A 161 -24.22 2.64 -3.03
C LYS A 161 -22.72 2.55 -3.37
N GLU A 162 -21.93 3.49 -2.87
CA GLU A 162 -20.49 3.52 -3.07
C GLU A 162 -19.83 2.30 -2.43
N ASP A 163 -20.15 1.96 -1.18
CA ASP A 163 -19.58 0.82 -0.47
C ASP A 163 -20.04 -0.52 -1.09
N THR A 164 -21.29 -0.60 -1.59
CA THR A 164 -21.74 -1.77 -2.36
C THR A 164 -20.93 -1.95 -3.64
N ALA A 165 -20.68 -0.87 -4.38
CA ALA A 165 -19.86 -0.91 -5.59
C ALA A 165 -18.40 -1.24 -5.27
N LEU A 166 -17.87 -0.71 -4.16
CA LEU A 166 -16.51 -0.97 -3.68
C LEU A 166 -16.33 -2.45 -3.31
N LEU A 167 -17.29 -3.05 -2.62
CA LEU A 167 -17.31 -4.48 -2.30
C LEU A 167 -17.31 -5.34 -3.57
N ALA A 168 -18.15 -5.02 -4.55
CA ALA A 168 -18.21 -5.74 -5.82
C ALA A 168 -16.87 -5.65 -6.58
N LYS A 169 -16.31 -4.44 -6.73
CA LYS A 169 -15.00 -4.22 -7.35
C LYS A 169 -13.87 -4.97 -6.63
N SER A 170 -13.89 -4.99 -5.29
CA SER A 170 -12.89 -5.70 -4.50
C SER A 170 -12.97 -7.21 -4.69
N ARG A 171 -14.16 -7.79 -4.84
CA ARG A 171 -14.34 -9.21 -5.18
C ARG A 171 -13.79 -9.54 -6.56
N GLU A 172 -14.04 -8.69 -7.56
CA GLU A 172 -13.48 -8.86 -8.91
C GLU A 172 -11.94 -8.86 -8.90
N LEU A 173 -11.34 -7.95 -8.13
CA LEU A 173 -9.89 -7.92 -7.93
C LEU A 173 -9.42 -9.19 -7.22
N ASN A 174 -10.08 -9.59 -6.14
CA ASN A 174 -9.69 -10.75 -5.33
C ASN A 174 -9.76 -12.07 -6.11
N ASN A 175 -10.66 -12.19 -7.10
CA ASN A 175 -10.71 -13.36 -7.98
C ASN A 175 -9.44 -13.56 -8.83
N LYS A 176 -8.64 -12.50 -9.01
CA LYS A 176 -7.36 -12.51 -9.74
C LYS A 176 -6.15 -12.76 -8.82
N VAL A 177 -6.34 -12.84 -7.51
CA VAL A 177 -5.25 -13.12 -6.55
C VAL A 177 -4.81 -14.58 -6.70
N GLU A 178 -3.50 -14.79 -6.94
CA GLU A 178 -2.95 -16.13 -7.18
C GLU A 178 -2.83 -16.96 -5.88
N CYS A 179 -2.37 -16.33 -4.79
CA CYS A 179 -2.23 -17.01 -3.51
C CYS A 179 -3.60 -17.37 -2.93
N GLN A 180 -3.91 -18.66 -2.86
CA GLN A 180 -5.20 -19.16 -2.39
C GLN A 180 -5.50 -18.72 -0.93
N GLN A 181 -4.49 -18.74 -0.05
CA GLN A 181 -4.67 -18.33 1.35
C GLN A 181 -4.99 -16.84 1.45
N THR A 182 -4.26 -15.99 0.72
CA THR A 182 -4.52 -14.54 0.68
C THR A 182 -5.91 -14.25 0.11
N ARG A 183 -6.28 -14.93 -0.98
CA ARG A 183 -7.63 -14.81 -1.58
C ARG A 183 -8.73 -15.20 -0.60
N LYS A 184 -8.52 -16.26 0.19
CA LYS A 184 -9.45 -16.69 1.24
C LYS A 184 -9.58 -15.63 2.34
N ASN A 185 -8.46 -15.13 2.86
CA ASN A 185 -8.45 -14.11 3.90
C ASN A 185 -9.17 -12.82 3.45
N ASN A 186 -8.92 -12.38 2.22
CA ASN A 186 -9.61 -11.24 1.63
C ASN A 186 -11.12 -11.49 1.51
N ASN A 187 -11.54 -12.69 1.09
CA ASN A 187 -12.96 -13.03 1.02
C ASN A 187 -13.62 -13.01 2.39
N GLU A 188 -12.96 -13.47 3.44
CA GLU A 188 -13.48 -13.39 4.81
C GLU A 188 -13.69 -11.93 5.24
N ALA A 189 -12.71 -11.04 4.97
CA ALA A 189 -12.84 -9.61 5.25
C ALA A 189 -13.98 -8.96 4.41
N LEU A 190 -14.07 -9.27 3.13
CA LEU A 190 -15.12 -8.74 2.25
C LEU A 190 -16.52 -9.24 2.66
N ASN A 191 -16.63 -10.48 3.11
CA ASN A 191 -17.90 -11.02 3.64
C ASN A 191 -18.31 -10.32 4.92
N TYR A 192 -17.35 -10.08 5.84
CA TYR A 192 -17.60 -9.33 7.07
C TYR A 192 -18.22 -7.95 6.78
N TYR A 193 -17.63 -7.16 5.87
CA TYR A 193 -18.18 -5.85 5.52
C TYR A 193 -19.49 -5.93 4.74
N GLN A 194 -19.67 -6.96 3.92
CA GLN A 194 -20.95 -7.17 3.22
C GLN A 194 -22.09 -7.47 4.19
N ASP A 195 -21.85 -8.35 5.18
CA ASP A 195 -22.83 -8.68 6.20
C ASP A 195 -23.16 -7.46 7.05
N LEU A 196 -22.14 -6.70 7.45
CA LEU A 196 -22.30 -5.47 8.23
C LEU A 196 -23.10 -4.41 7.47
N LEU A 197 -22.86 -4.23 6.16
CA LEU A 197 -23.62 -3.31 5.31
C LEU A 197 -25.09 -3.74 5.16
N ASN A 198 -25.33 -5.04 4.95
CA ASN A 198 -26.68 -5.58 4.84
C ASN A 198 -27.47 -5.38 6.14
N ASP A 199 -26.85 -5.66 7.27
CA ASP A 199 -27.46 -5.51 8.58
C ASP A 199 -27.72 -4.03 8.92
N TRP A 200 -26.80 -3.13 8.56
CA TRP A 200 -27.03 -1.68 8.69
C TRP A 200 -28.24 -1.21 7.87
N VAL A 201 -28.36 -1.64 6.62
CA VAL A 201 -29.51 -1.30 5.76
C VAL A 201 -30.82 -1.85 6.32
N MET A 202 -30.81 -3.00 7.00
CA MET A 202 -32.00 -3.56 7.66
C MET A 202 -32.33 -2.77 8.93
N PHE A 203 -31.35 -2.49 9.76
CA PHE A 203 -31.50 -1.69 10.99
C PHE A 203 -32.12 -0.32 10.72
N THR A 204 -31.64 0.40 9.70
CA THR A 204 -32.17 1.74 9.38
C THR A 204 -33.64 1.73 8.96
N LYS A 205 -34.16 0.59 8.50
CA LYS A 205 -35.61 0.43 8.15
C LYS A 205 -36.45 0.07 9.34
N GLU A 206 -35.91 -0.62 10.35
CA GLU A 206 -36.65 -1.13 11.50
C GLU A 206 -36.77 -0.10 12.65
N GLN A 207 -36.09 1.08 12.56
CA GLN A 207 -36.13 2.15 13.56
C GLN A 207 -35.87 1.67 15.00
N SER A 208 -34.95 0.75 15.20
CA SER A 208 -34.57 0.15 16.48
C SER A 208 -33.71 1.08 17.33
N LYS A 209 -33.56 0.77 18.61
CA LYS A 209 -32.74 1.55 19.56
C LYS A 209 -31.32 1.01 19.59
N GLY A 210 -30.43 1.54 18.78
CA GLY A 210 -29.03 1.16 18.75
C GLY A 210 -28.72 -0.05 17.85
N PHE A 211 -27.68 0.08 17.02
CA PHE A 211 -27.33 -0.95 16.06
C PHE A 211 -26.74 -2.20 16.73
N VAL A 212 -25.97 -2.03 17.80
CA VAL A 212 -25.39 -3.16 18.56
C VAL A 212 -26.45 -4.04 19.16
N GLU A 213 -27.41 -3.45 19.89
CA GLU A 213 -28.51 -4.19 20.49
C GLU A 213 -29.41 -4.86 19.43
N TRP A 214 -29.64 -4.19 18.30
CA TRP A 214 -30.34 -4.77 17.16
C TRP A 214 -29.63 -6.01 16.61
N CYS A 215 -28.32 -5.94 16.44
CA CYS A 215 -27.49 -7.06 16.00
C CYS A 215 -27.55 -8.24 16.99
N GLU A 216 -27.45 -7.96 18.29
CA GLU A 216 -27.54 -8.98 19.34
C GLU A 216 -28.92 -9.68 19.32
N HIS A 217 -30.02 -8.93 19.18
CA HIS A 217 -31.36 -9.48 19.05
C HIS A 217 -31.54 -10.36 17.79
N LYS A 218 -30.84 -10.07 16.72
CA LYS A 218 -30.83 -10.86 15.48
C LYS A 218 -29.83 -12.02 15.53
N GLY A 219 -29.09 -12.21 16.62
CA GLY A 219 -28.06 -13.24 16.77
C GLY A 219 -26.82 -12.96 15.90
N ARG A 220 -26.58 -11.71 15.54
CA ARG A 220 -25.41 -11.25 14.80
C ARG A 220 -24.28 -10.94 15.78
N ASN A 221 -23.06 -11.34 15.44
CA ASN A 221 -21.89 -11.09 16.29
C ASN A 221 -20.76 -10.51 15.44
N TYR A 222 -20.40 -9.26 15.67
CA TYR A 222 -19.34 -8.53 15.00
C TYR A 222 -18.24 -8.14 15.99
N TYR A 223 -17.03 -7.87 15.46
CA TYR A 223 -15.94 -7.33 16.26
C TYR A 223 -16.12 -5.82 16.43
N TRP A 224 -16.83 -5.44 17.51
CA TRP A 224 -17.02 -4.04 17.84
C TRP A 224 -15.78 -3.45 18.51
N VAL A 225 -15.43 -2.23 18.16
CA VAL A 225 -14.69 -1.35 19.07
C VAL A 225 -15.72 -0.87 20.11
N LYS A 226 -15.71 -1.46 21.31
CA LYS A 226 -16.75 -1.26 22.32
C LYS A 226 -16.84 0.16 22.90
N ALA A 227 -15.81 0.97 22.84
CA ALA A 227 -15.80 2.42 23.05
C ALA A 227 -14.41 2.99 22.77
N TYR A 228 -14.31 4.15 22.13
CA TYR A 228 -13.12 4.98 22.20
C TYR A 228 -13.23 5.81 23.48
N TYR A 229 -12.63 5.35 24.59
CA TYR A 229 -12.47 6.20 25.74
C TYR A 229 -11.35 7.20 25.43
N TYR A 230 -11.74 8.42 25.09
CA TYR A 230 -10.81 9.54 25.19
C TYR A 230 -10.66 9.82 26.69
N GLU A 231 -9.57 9.37 27.30
CA GLU A 231 -9.17 9.85 28.62
C GLU A 231 -8.99 11.37 28.53
N LYS A 232 -9.75 12.07 29.41
CA LYS A 232 -9.69 13.52 29.50
C LYS A 232 -8.45 13.95 30.28
#